data_9a264111cf9e55369030ce9dd8f12031
#
_entry.id   9a264111cf9e55369030ce9dd8f12031
#
_cell.length_a   1.000
_cell.length_b   1.000
_cell.length_c   1.000
_cell.angle_alpha   90.00
_cell.angle_beta   90.00
_cell.angle_gamma   90.00
#
_symmetry.space_group_name_H-M   'P 1'
#
loop_
_entity.id
_entity.type
_entity.pdbx_description
1 polymer ?
#
loop_
_entity_poly.entity_id
_entity_poly.type
_entity_poly.pdbx_seq_one_letter_code
_entity_poly.pdbx_strand_id
1 'polypeptide(L)'
;MAHNKHTTSLYNQDLNLMMPNKQAWLDLAGDWVDPFEAPQLVDHEGFKVVREDMMGFGSKCRFGDILVQTCPKDTLVYVQPRYGFAGISLAYLAKKYNKKLVLFSPSQKEISDHQAICVEMGAEMKFK
;
A
#
# COMPACT_ATOMS: atom_id res chain seq x y z
N MET A 1 8.19 -19.62 -9.99
CA MET A 1 8.28 -18.25 -10.53
C MET A 1 9.71 -17.75 -10.44
N ALA A 2 10.22 -17.19 -11.52
CA ALA A 2 11.53 -16.55 -11.48
C ALA A 2 11.50 -15.40 -10.46
N HIS A 3 12.47 -15.41 -9.55
CA HIS A 3 12.60 -14.34 -8.57
C HIS A 3 13.03 -13.05 -9.29
N ASN A 4 12.26 -11.98 -9.15
CA ASN A 4 12.60 -10.71 -9.76
C ASN A 4 13.83 -10.13 -9.06
N LYS A 5 14.97 -10.09 -9.75
CA LYS A 5 16.23 -9.58 -9.22
C LYS A 5 16.15 -8.10 -8.81
N HIS A 6 15.29 -7.32 -9.47
CA HIS A 6 15.13 -5.89 -9.19
C HIS A 6 14.37 -5.64 -7.88
N THR A 7 13.36 -6.46 -7.56
CA THR A 7 12.63 -6.35 -6.27
C THR A 7 13.53 -6.65 -5.08
N THR A 8 14.44 -7.63 -5.21
CA THR A 8 15.41 -7.94 -4.15
C THR A 8 16.33 -6.75 -3.87
N SER A 9 16.77 -6.04 -4.91
CA SER A 9 17.69 -4.92 -4.76
C SER A 9 17.09 -3.72 -3.99
N LEU A 10 15.76 -3.50 -4.07
CA LEU A 10 15.09 -2.43 -3.32
C LEU A 10 15.27 -2.56 -1.81
N TYR A 11 15.18 -3.78 -1.29
CA TYR A 11 15.27 -4.03 0.14
C TYR A 11 16.71 -4.27 0.64
N ASN A 12 17.62 -4.54 -0.27
CA ASN A 12 19.04 -4.74 0.03
C ASN A 12 19.87 -3.44 -0.08
N GLN A 13 19.26 -2.35 -0.53
CA GLN A 13 19.94 -1.07 -0.59
C GLN A 13 20.13 -0.46 0.79
N ASP A 14 21.20 0.30 0.96
CA ASP A 14 21.44 1.05 2.18
C ASP A 14 20.29 2.06 2.41
N LEU A 15 19.55 1.86 3.50
CA LEU A 15 18.41 2.70 3.87
C LEU A 15 18.80 4.14 4.25
N ASN A 16 20.10 4.45 4.33
CA ASN A 16 20.56 5.83 4.49
C ASN A 16 20.27 6.70 3.25
N LEU A 17 19.90 6.08 2.14
CA LEU A 17 19.46 6.82 0.98
C LEU A 17 18.01 7.26 1.18
N MET A 18 17.83 8.50 1.56
CA MET A 18 16.52 9.15 1.69
C MET A 18 15.71 9.13 0.38
N MET A 19 16.39 8.97 -0.73
CA MET A 19 15.79 8.87 -2.05
C MET A 19 15.98 7.44 -2.58
N PRO A 20 14.91 6.79 -3.02
CA PRO A 20 15.05 5.49 -3.65
C PRO A 20 15.91 5.61 -4.91
N ASN A 21 16.70 4.59 -5.18
CA ASN A 21 17.45 4.52 -6.42
C ASN A 21 16.45 4.52 -7.59
N LYS A 22 16.51 5.57 -8.41
CA LYS A 22 15.59 5.75 -9.54
C LYS A 22 15.60 4.54 -10.49
N GLN A 23 16.78 3.99 -10.77
CA GLN A 23 16.88 2.85 -11.68
C GLN A 23 16.20 1.60 -11.11
N ALA A 24 16.38 1.31 -9.82
CA ALA A 24 15.72 0.18 -9.18
C ALA A 24 14.19 0.31 -9.23
N TRP A 25 13.65 1.51 -9.07
CA TRP A 25 12.21 1.76 -9.20
C TRP A 25 11.71 1.59 -10.64
N LEU A 26 12.49 2.06 -11.62
CA LEU A 26 12.13 1.90 -13.04
C LEU A 26 12.18 0.44 -13.46
N ASP A 27 13.17 -0.30 -12.98
CA ASP A 27 13.30 -1.73 -13.25
C ASP A 27 12.14 -2.50 -12.62
N LEU A 28 11.79 -2.19 -11.37
CA LEU A 28 10.63 -2.77 -10.70
C LEU A 28 9.34 -2.47 -11.46
N ALA A 29 9.15 -1.23 -11.90
CA ALA A 29 7.96 -0.83 -12.65
C ALA A 29 7.89 -1.51 -14.02
N GLY A 30 9.04 -1.73 -14.67
CA GLY A 30 9.09 -2.42 -15.96
C GLY A 30 8.67 -3.88 -15.91
N ASP A 31 8.97 -4.55 -14.79
CA ASP A 31 8.62 -5.95 -14.56
C ASP A 31 7.28 -6.12 -13.82
N TRP A 32 6.71 -5.01 -13.37
CA TRP A 32 5.47 -5.05 -12.59
C TRP A 32 4.26 -5.37 -13.46
N VAL A 33 3.47 -6.31 -12.98
CA VAL A 33 2.16 -6.64 -13.55
C VAL A 33 1.11 -6.32 -12.51
N ASP A 34 0.12 -5.51 -12.87
CA ASP A 34 -0.99 -5.16 -11.96
C ASP A 34 -1.77 -6.42 -11.60
N PRO A 35 -1.81 -6.82 -10.33
CA PRO A 35 -2.56 -8.01 -9.89
C PRO A 35 -4.06 -7.77 -9.78
N PHE A 36 -4.51 -6.54 -10.00
CA PHE A 36 -5.91 -6.14 -9.90
C PHE A 36 -6.50 -5.85 -11.27
N GLU A 37 -7.82 -5.85 -11.34
CA GLU A 37 -8.53 -5.46 -12.56
C GLU A 37 -8.17 -4.02 -12.97
N ALA A 38 -8.20 -3.79 -14.28
CA ALA A 38 -7.95 -2.45 -14.82
C ALA A 38 -8.92 -1.42 -14.22
N PRO A 39 -8.48 -0.17 -14.03
CA PRO A 39 -9.37 0.87 -13.53
C PRO A 39 -10.59 1.06 -14.43
N GLN A 40 -11.74 1.29 -13.81
CA GLN A 40 -12.93 1.65 -14.56
C GLN A 40 -12.79 3.05 -15.15
N LEU A 41 -13.15 3.18 -16.42
CA LEU A 41 -13.18 4.46 -17.12
C LEU A 41 -14.63 4.85 -17.39
N VAL A 42 -14.98 6.06 -17.04
CA VAL A 42 -16.31 6.63 -17.24
C VAL A 42 -16.20 7.94 -18.00
N ASP A 43 -17.05 8.10 -19.00
CA ASP A 43 -17.19 9.38 -19.68
C ASP A 43 -18.06 10.32 -18.84
N HIS A 44 -17.56 11.51 -18.54
CA HIS A 44 -18.29 12.53 -17.83
C HIS A 44 -18.02 13.90 -18.45
N GLU A 45 -19.04 14.52 -19.01
CA GLU A 45 -18.96 15.86 -19.60
C GLU A 45 -17.76 16.05 -20.56
N GLY A 46 -17.48 15.05 -21.40
CA GLY A 46 -16.36 15.06 -22.34
C GLY A 46 -15.01 14.65 -21.78
N PHE A 47 -14.92 14.31 -20.49
CA PHE A 47 -13.71 13.82 -19.83
C PHE A 47 -13.74 12.30 -19.66
N LYS A 48 -12.58 11.68 -19.75
CA LYS A 48 -12.37 10.30 -19.33
C LYS A 48 -12.00 10.29 -17.86
N VAL A 49 -12.88 9.79 -17.01
CA VAL A 49 -12.66 9.74 -15.56
C VAL A 49 -12.21 8.34 -15.17
N VAL A 50 -11.05 8.25 -14.53
CA VAL A 50 -10.55 7.00 -13.95
C VAL A 50 -11.16 6.83 -12.56
N ARG A 51 -12.02 5.84 -12.40
CA ARG A 51 -12.79 5.61 -11.19
C ARG A 51 -12.07 4.69 -10.20
N GLU A 52 -10.89 5.10 -9.73
CA GLU A 52 -10.16 4.36 -8.69
C GLU A 52 -10.84 4.40 -7.31
N ASP A 53 -11.77 5.31 -7.11
CA ASP A 53 -12.66 5.33 -5.95
C ASP A 53 -13.58 4.10 -5.87
N MET A 54 -13.79 3.42 -6.98
CA MET A 54 -14.56 2.16 -7.05
C MET A 54 -13.74 0.94 -6.60
N MET A 55 -12.46 1.09 -6.40
CA MET A 55 -11.60 0.04 -5.87
C MET A 55 -11.72 -0.03 -4.35
N GLY A 56 -12.35 -1.09 -3.83
CA GLY A 56 -12.76 -1.18 -2.43
C GLY A 56 -11.66 -1.04 -1.37
N PHE A 57 -10.43 -1.39 -1.72
CA PHE A 57 -9.29 -1.32 -0.81
C PHE A 57 -8.32 -0.16 -1.13
N GLY A 58 -8.69 0.71 -2.07
CA GLY A 58 -7.92 1.87 -2.46
C GLY A 58 -6.84 1.60 -3.50
N SER A 59 -6.58 2.60 -4.33
CA SER A 59 -5.65 2.52 -5.46
C SER A 59 -4.20 2.21 -5.08
N LYS A 60 -3.80 2.50 -3.83
CA LYS A 60 -2.47 2.17 -3.34
C LYS A 60 -2.19 0.67 -3.28
N CYS A 61 -3.22 -0.17 -3.30
CA CYS A 61 -3.05 -1.61 -3.40
C CYS A 61 -2.34 -2.03 -4.68
N ARG A 62 -2.55 -1.34 -5.78
CA ARG A 62 -1.92 -1.70 -7.06
C ARG A 62 -0.41 -1.75 -6.96
N PHE A 63 0.20 -0.66 -6.55
CA PHE A 63 1.66 -0.57 -6.40
C PHE A 63 2.16 -1.14 -5.07
N GLY A 64 1.33 -1.08 -4.05
CA GLY A 64 1.65 -1.63 -2.73
C GLY A 64 1.76 -3.16 -2.74
N ASP A 65 1.05 -3.83 -3.64
CA ASP A 65 1.03 -5.29 -3.71
C ASP A 65 2.43 -5.88 -3.83
N ILE A 66 3.19 -5.46 -4.83
CA ILE A 66 4.56 -5.99 -5.05
C ILE A 66 5.50 -5.61 -3.90
N LEU A 67 5.33 -4.42 -3.32
CA LEU A 67 6.16 -3.98 -2.20
C LEU A 67 5.91 -4.84 -0.95
N VAL A 68 4.66 -5.11 -0.63
CA VAL A 68 4.33 -5.95 0.54
C VAL A 68 4.68 -7.41 0.29
N GLN A 69 4.39 -7.93 -0.89
CA GLN A 69 4.72 -9.30 -1.28
C GLN A 69 6.21 -9.60 -1.15
N THR A 70 7.05 -8.69 -1.62
CA THR A 70 8.51 -8.89 -1.67
C THR A 70 9.24 -8.39 -0.42
N CYS A 71 8.55 -7.72 0.49
CA CYS A 71 9.14 -7.27 1.74
C CYS A 71 9.60 -8.47 2.60
N PRO A 72 10.87 -8.54 3.00
CA PRO A 72 11.39 -9.68 3.77
C PRO A 72 10.98 -9.65 5.25
N LYS A 73 10.31 -8.59 5.70
CA LYS A 73 9.88 -8.43 7.09
C LYS A 73 8.44 -8.90 7.28
N ASP A 74 8.15 -9.44 8.45
CA ASP A 74 6.82 -9.93 8.80
C ASP A 74 5.90 -8.86 9.35
N THR A 75 6.47 -7.74 9.78
CA THR A 75 5.73 -6.61 10.33
C THR A 75 5.91 -5.36 9.48
N LEU A 76 4.80 -4.78 9.09
CA LEU A 76 4.72 -3.50 8.41
C LEU A 76 4.35 -2.42 9.42
N VAL A 77 4.94 -1.24 9.29
CA VAL A 77 4.65 -0.08 10.15
C VAL A 77 4.34 1.11 9.28
N TYR A 78 3.28 1.83 9.61
CA TYR A 78 2.88 3.01 8.86
C TYR A 78 2.26 4.06 9.80
N VAL A 79 2.46 5.33 9.48
CA VAL A 79 1.81 6.45 10.19
C VAL A 79 0.51 6.78 9.46
N GLN A 80 -0.61 6.42 10.08
CA GLN A 80 -1.94 6.57 9.50
C GLN A 80 -2.55 7.90 9.94
N PRO A 81 -2.84 8.82 9.01
CA PRO A 81 -3.62 10.01 9.33
C PRO A 81 -5.07 9.65 9.63
N ARG A 82 -5.81 10.58 10.24
CA ARG A 82 -7.20 10.36 10.65
C ARG A 82 -8.10 9.88 9.49
N TYR A 83 -7.95 10.46 8.33
CA TYR A 83 -8.81 10.23 7.16
C TYR A 83 -8.09 9.63 5.96
N GLY A 84 -6.89 9.15 6.13
CA GLY A 84 -6.13 8.56 5.04
C GLY A 84 -6.62 7.14 4.66
N PHE A 85 -6.56 6.80 3.39
CA PHE A 85 -6.96 5.49 2.89
C PHE A 85 -5.80 4.49 2.80
N ALA A 86 -4.56 4.95 2.94
CA ALA A 86 -3.38 4.10 2.80
C ALA A 86 -3.33 2.96 3.84
N GLY A 87 -3.78 3.23 5.07
CA GLY A 87 -3.86 2.20 6.10
C GLY A 87 -4.81 1.07 5.75
N ILE A 88 -5.93 1.38 5.10
CA ILE A 88 -6.89 0.37 4.61
C ILE A 88 -6.24 -0.50 3.54
N SER A 89 -5.56 0.11 2.57
CA SER A 89 -4.83 -0.61 1.53
C SER A 89 -3.76 -1.52 2.13
N LEU A 90 -2.97 -1.01 3.08
CA LEU A 90 -1.95 -1.79 3.77
C LEU A 90 -2.54 -2.93 4.60
N ALA A 91 -3.67 -2.71 5.27
CA ALA A 91 -4.34 -3.75 6.04
C ALA A 91 -4.82 -4.89 5.14
N TYR A 92 -5.40 -4.57 3.99
CA TYR A 92 -5.76 -5.56 2.98
C TYR A 92 -4.54 -6.37 2.51
N LEU A 93 -3.45 -5.70 2.14
CA LEU A 93 -2.24 -6.35 1.65
C LEU A 93 -1.53 -7.16 2.74
N ALA A 94 -1.48 -6.65 3.96
CA ALA A 94 -0.91 -7.39 5.09
C ALA A 94 -1.66 -8.70 5.33
N LYS A 95 -2.98 -8.67 5.28
CA LYS A 95 -3.79 -9.88 5.38
C LYS A 95 -3.55 -10.84 4.21
N LYS A 96 -3.49 -10.31 2.99
CA LYS A 96 -3.23 -11.10 1.77
C LYS A 96 -1.91 -11.86 1.85
N TYR A 97 -0.87 -11.25 2.40
CA TYR A 97 0.48 -11.83 2.49
C TYR A 97 0.86 -12.29 3.90
N ASN A 98 -0.12 -12.46 4.77
CA ASN A 98 0.07 -12.95 6.13
C ASN A 98 1.12 -12.18 6.93
N LYS A 99 1.03 -10.86 6.91
CA LYS A 99 1.92 -9.96 7.63
C LYS A 99 1.17 -9.22 8.73
N LYS A 100 1.89 -8.84 9.77
CA LYS A 100 1.37 -7.96 10.82
C LYS A 100 1.45 -6.50 10.34
N LEU A 101 0.41 -5.73 10.59
CA LEU A 101 0.40 -4.28 10.35
C LEU A 101 0.23 -3.52 11.67
N VAL A 102 1.16 -2.61 11.93
CA VAL A 102 1.08 -1.67 13.06
C VAL A 102 0.92 -0.27 12.49
N LEU A 103 -0.15 0.41 12.89
CA LEU A 103 -0.47 1.76 12.48
C LEU A 103 -0.32 2.71 13.67
N PHE A 104 0.51 3.74 13.52
CA PHE A 104 0.57 4.86 14.45
C PHE A 104 -0.33 5.98 13.95
N SER A 105 -1.16 6.51 14.83
CA SER A 105 -2.10 7.58 14.49
C SER A 105 -2.15 8.64 15.58
N PRO A 106 -2.46 9.91 15.24
CA PRO A 106 -2.61 10.94 16.26
C PRO A 106 -3.69 10.59 17.27
N SER A 107 -3.41 10.88 18.54
CA SER A 107 -4.39 10.70 19.61
C SER A 107 -5.57 11.64 19.42
N GLN A 108 -6.79 11.12 19.60
CA GLN A 108 -8.03 11.87 19.42
C GLN A 108 -9.16 11.27 20.26
N LYS A 109 -10.21 12.05 20.49
CA LYS A 109 -11.35 11.62 21.31
C LYS A 109 -12.11 10.46 20.67
N GLU A 110 -12.30 10.51 19.36
CA GLU A 110 -13.04 9.51 18.61
C GLU A 110 -12.22 9.04 17.43
N ILE A 111 -12.23 7.76 17.18
CA ILE A 111 -11.60 7.20 15.98
C ILE A 111 -12.47 7.48 14.76
N SER A 112 -11.83 7.70 13.61
CA SER A 112 -12.54 7.86 12.34
C SER A 112 -12.98 6.51 11.79
N ASP A 113 -13.91 6.53 10.85
CA ASP A 113 -14.31 5.31 10.13
C ASP A 113 -13.13 4.66 9.42
N HIS A 114 -12.22 5.45 8.85
CA HIS A 114 -11.02 4.94 8.20
C HIS A 114 -10.12 4.16 9.18
N GLN A 115 -9.94 4.70 10.37
CA GLN A 115 -9.16 4.02 11.42
C GLN A 115 -9.87 2.77 11.93
N ALA A 116 -11.18 2.83 12.12
CA ALA A 116 -11.99 1.68 12.53
C ALA A 116 -11.90 0.54 11.52
N ILE A 117 -12.01 0.84 10.24
CA ILE A 117 -11.87 -0.15 9.16
C ILE A 117 -10.50 -0.83 9.22
N CYS A 118 -9.42 -0.07 9.43
CA CYS A 118 -8.09 -0.66 9.56
C CYS A 118 -8.02 -1.69 10.70
N VAL A 119 -8.61 -1.36 11.85
CA VAL A 119 -8.64 -2.28 13.01
C VAL A 119 -9.49 -3.51 12.71
N GLU A 120 -10.66 -3.35 12.11
CA GLU A 120 -11.53 -4.46 11.71
C GLU A 120 -10.84 -5.39 10.71
N MET A 121 -9.95 -4.86 9.88
CA MET A 121 -9.16 -5.64 8.94
C MET A 121 -7.90 -6.27 9.58
N GLY A 122 -7.70 -6.11 10.87
CA GLY A 122 -6.64 -6.79 11.62
C GLY A 122 -5.39 -5.95 11.90
N ALA A 123 -5.39 -4.66 11.60
CA ALA A 123 -4.27 -3.79 11.96
C ALA A 123 -4.25 -3.51 13.47
N GLU A 124 -3.05 -3.46 14.04
CA GLU A 124 -2.84 -2.96 15.40
C GLU A 124 -2.70 -1.44 15.35
N MET A 125 -3.63 -0.72 15.96
CA MET A 125 -3.63 0.74 15.99
C MET A 125 -3.02 1.26 17.29
N LYS A 126 -2.03 2.12 17.18
CA LYS A 126 -1.40 2.80 18.32
C LYS A 126 -1.60 4.31 18.20
N PHE A 127 -2.27 4.90 19.17
CA PHE A 127 -2.49 6.34 19.25
C PHE A 127 -1.38 7.01 20.07
N LYS A 128 -0.82 8.06 19.52
CA LYS A 128 0.27 8.82 20.14
C LYS A 128 0.00 10.33 20.09
#